data_e4c19499ef094475cff9cd7730799247
#
_entry.id   e4c19499ef094475cff9cd7730799247
#
_cell.length_a   1.000
_cell.length_b   1.000
_cell.length_c   1.000
_cell.angle_alpha   90.00
_cell.angle_beta   90.00
_cell.angle_gamma   90.00
#
_symmetry.space_group_name_H-M   'P 1'
#
loop_
_entity.id
_entity.type
_entity.pdbx_description
1 polymer ?
#
loop_
_entity_poly.entity_id
_entity_poly.type
_entity_poly.pdbx_seq_one_letter_code
_entity_poly.pdbx_strand_id
1 'polypeptide(L)'
;MLALGLEDKIVMASGLDHEVKGEYKEAFSKINYIEDFAPSKEAVVMEQPDFILSWYSLFDEKKLGDVDYWHGNNINTYISLNSGVKEDRTIENEITDILNLGKIFNVEDKAKSLVDEITKKVDEVASLVEERKNQSTLIIEYFDDKIYTYGAKTLGGDMVSKLGAELLNPEGGNISEEDLIKLNPDSIFVVYMDRTDENMSKEAINKVLSNKSLASLNAVKNNRVNSIALGEMYSSGIRTIDGITTFANGIYPALNK
;
A
#
# COMPACT_ATOMS: atom_id res chain seq x y z
N MET A 1 -13.86 3.94 0.08
CA MET A 1 -15.32 3.91 0.26
C MET A 1 -15.71 4.26 1.71
N LEU A 2 -15.31 3.50 2.75
CA LEU A 2 -15.71 3.78 4.15
C LEU A 2 -15.35 5.20 4.61
N ALA A 3 -14.13 5.67 4.33
CA ALA A 3 -13.72 7.04 4.67
C ALA A 3 -14.55 8.13 3.95
N LEU A 4 -15.19 7.81 2.86
CA LEU A 4 -16.14 8.67 2.17
C LEU A 4 -17.58 8.57 2.75
N GLY A 5 -17.81 7.69 3.73
CA GLY A 5 -19.12 7.44 4.32
C GLY A 5 -20.10 6.80 3.34
N LEU A 6 -19.60 5.85 2.56
CA LEU A 6 -20.33 5.18 1.49
C LEU A 6 -20.57 3.69 1.80
N GLU A 7 -20.58 3.32 3.07
CA GLU A 7 -20.84 1.93 3.50
C GLU A 7 -22.16 1.40 2.98
N ASP A 8 -23.22 2.22 2.98
CA ASP A 8 -24.56 1.85 2.50
C ASP A 8 -24.61 1.65 0.95
N LYS A 9 -23.55 2.00 0.23
CA LYS A 9 -23.42 1.80 -1.21
C LYS A 9 -22.67 0.51 -1.56
N ILE A 10 -22.14 -0.19 -0.56
CA ILE A 10 -21.34 -1.40 -0.77
C ILE A 10 -22.25 -2.62 -0.63
N VAL A 11 -22.61 -3.24 -1.75
CA VAL A 11 -23.43 -4.47 -1.76
C VAL A 11 -22.59 -5.71 -1.45
N MET A 12 -21.30 -5.69 -1.79
CA MET A 12 -20.34 -6.75 -1.50
C MET A 12 -18.92 -6.20 -1.45
N ALA A 13 -18.08 -6.74 -0.56
CA ALA A 13 -16.65 -6.49 -0.51
C ALA A 13 -15.86 -7.79 -0.32
N SER A 14 -14.63 -7.83 -0.81
CA SER A 14 -13.72 -8.97 -0.66
C SER A 14 -12.25 -8.54 -0.76
N GLY A 15 -11.33 -9.46 -0.50
CA GLY A 15 -9.91 -9.26 -0.76
C GLY A 15 -9.23 -8.31 0.22
N LEU A 16 -9.72 -8.22 1.44
CA LEU A 16 -9.05 -7.45 2.49
C LEU A 16 -7.69 -8.09 2.81
N ASP A 17 -6.63 -7.34 2.67
CA ASP A 17 -5.24 -7.78 2.88
C ASP A 17 -4.59 -7.16 4.14
N HIS A 18 -5.36 -6.39 4.90
CA HIS A 18 -4.94 -5.77 6.16
C HIS A 18 -6.13 -5.56 7.10
N GLU A 19 -5.85 -5.33 8.38
CA GLU A 19 -6.88 -5.04 9.37
C GLU A 19 -7.61 -3.72 9.06
N VAL A 20 -8.91 -3.70 9.25
CA VAL A 20 -9.72 -2.48 9.10
C VAL A 20 -9.36 -1.49 10.21
N LYS A 21 -9.09 -0.22 9.88
CA LYS A 21 -8.82 0.84 10.87
C LYS A 21 -9.97 0.95 11.87
N GLY A 22 -9.61 1.17 13.13
CA GLY A 22 -10.56 1.15 14.26
C GLY A 22 -11.79 2.02 14.03
N GLU A 23 -11.61 3.21 13.47
CA GLU A 23 -12.66 4.16 13.13
C GLU A 23 -13.68 3.66 12.09
N TYR A 24 -13.31 2.66 11.28
CA TYR A 24 -14.19 2.10 10.24
C TYR A 24 -14.73 0.70 10.58
N LYS A 25 -14.35 0.11 11.72
CA LYS A 25 -14.80 -1.26 12.09
C LYS A 25 -16.31 -1.37 12.20
N GLU A 26 -17.00 -0.36 12.77
CA GLU A 26 -18.46 -0.36 12.86
C GLU A 26 -19.13 -0.28 11.48
N ALA A 27 -18.66 0.62 10.61
CA ALA A 27 -19.16 0.72 9.23
C ALA A 27 -18.88 -0.56 8.44
N PHE A 28 -17.69 -1.11 8.57
CA PHE A 28 -17.29 -2.37 7.91
C PHE A 28 -18.16 -3.56 8.36
N SER A 29 -18.53 -3.64 9.63
CA SER A 29 -19.37 -4.74 10.16
C SER A 29 -20.76 -4.82 9.52
N LYS A 30 -21.21 -3.77 8.84
CA LYS A 30 -22.51 -3.71 8.13
C LYS A 30 -22.42 -4.18 6.69
N ILE A 31 -21.20 -4.39 6.16
CA ILE A 31 -20.96 -4.76 4.77
C ILE A 31 -21.03 -6.27 4.60
N ASN A 32 -21.62 -6.73 3.49
CA ASN A 32 -21.53 -8.13 3.06
C ASN A 32 -20.07 -8.39 2.60
N TYR A 33 -19.22 -8.82 3.55
CA TYR A 33 -17.83 -9.17 3.28
C TYR A 33 -17.70 -10.68 3.08
N ILE A 34 -17.01 -11.07 2.00
CA ILE A 34 -16.69 -12.45 1.72
C ILE A 34 -15.18 -12.68 1.88
N GLU A 35 -14.83 -13.81 2.49
CA GLU A 35 -13.43 -14.15 2.81
C GLU A 35 -12.58 -14.49 1.58
N ASP A 36 -13.21 -14.84 0.45
CA ASP A 36 -12.51 -15.12 -0.79
C ASP A 36 -11.76 -13.86 -1.28
N PHE A 37 -10.49 -14.01 -1.64
CA PHE A 37 -9.69 -12.89 -2.16
C PHE A 37 -10.28 -12.28 -3.43
N ALA A 38 -10.81 -13.12 -4.31
CA ALA A 38 -11.49 -12.69 -5.52
C ALA A 38 -12.81 -13.46 -5.65
N PRO A 39 -13.97 -12.78 -5.61
CA PRO A 39 -15.24 -13.42 -5.84
C PRO A 39 -15.33 -13.97 -7.26
N SER A 40 -16.10 -15.02 -7.46
CA SER A 40 -16.42 -15.47 -8.81
C SER A 40 -17.30 -14.44 -9.53
N LYS A 41 -17.24 -14.43 -10.86
CA LYS A 41 -18.10 -13.58 -11.70
C LYS A 41 -19.58 -13.80 -11.39
N GLU A 42 -19.98 -15.07 -11.20
CA GLU A 42 -21.34 -15.47 -10.87
C GLU A 42 -21.79 -14.89 -9.52
N ALA A 43 -20.93 -14.93 -8.51
CA ALA A 43 -21.23 -14.36 -7.19
C ALA A 43 -21.48 -12.83 -7.30
N VAL A 44 -20.65 -12.12 -8.08
CA VAL A 44 -20.82 -10.67 -8.30
C VAL A 44 -22.13 -10.38 -9.06
N VAL A 45 -22.46 -11.17 -10.09
CA VAL A 45 -23.71 -10.99 -10.85
C VAL A 45 -24.94 -11.20 -9.95
N MET A 46 -24.89 -12.11 -9.00
CA MET A 46 -26.00 -12.34 -8.05
C MET A 46 -26.29 -11.15 -7.15
N GLU A 47 -25.29 -10.37 -6.80
CA GLU A 47 -25.44 -9.15 -6.00
C GLU A 47 -25.98 -7.95 -6.81
N GLN A 48 -26.10 -8.09 -8.13
CA GLN A 48 -26.63 -7.06 -9.04
C GLN A 48 -26.02 -5.66 -8.85
N PRO A 49 -24.68 -5.52 -8.81
CA PRO A 49 -24.07 -4.20 -8.66
C PRO A 49 -24.31 -3.36 -9.91
N ASP A 50 -24.35 -2.06 -9.77
CA ASP A 50 -24.30 -1.10 -10.89
C ASP A 50 -22.89 -0.51 -11.12
N PHE A 51 -21.96 -0.82 -10.19
CA PHE A 51 -20.59 -0.33 -10.21
C PHE A 51 -19.63 -1.32 -9.54
N ILE A 52 -18.44 -1.55 -10.15
CA ILE A 52 -17.38 -2.39 -9.61
C ILE A 52 -16.11 -1.55 -9.46
N LEU A 53 -15.62 -1.40 -8.22
CA LEU A 53 -14.31 -0.86 -7.91
C LEU A 53 -13.36 -2.01 -7.61
N SER A 54 -12.27 -2.15 -8.35
CA SER A 54 -11.32 -3.26 -8.13
C SER A 54 -9.91 -2.94 -8.61
N TRP A 55 -9.01 -3.89 -8.41
CA TRP A 55 -7.65 -3.85 -8.93
C TRP A 55 -7.59 -4.36 -10.36
N TYR A 56 -6.60 -3.86 -11.12
CA TYR A 56 -6.38 -4.26 -12.51
C TYR A 56 -6.28 -5.78 -12.69
N SER A 57 -5.53 -6.45 -11.81
CA SER A 57 -5.31 -7.90 -11.86
C SER A 57 -6.55 -8.76 -11.58
N LEU A 58 -7.66 -8.17 -11.14
CA LEU A 58 -8.92 -8.87 -10.93
C LEU A 58 -9.83 -8.86 -12.17
N PHE A 59 -9.65 -7.94 -13.10
CA PHE A 59 -10.34 -7.92 -14.39
C PHE A 59 -9.66 -8.85 -15.41
N ASP A 60 -9.60 -10.14 -15.06
CA ASP A 60 -9.05 -11.24 -15.85
C ASP A 60 -10.16 -12.28 -16.08
N GLU A 61 -10.14 -12.96 -17.22
CA GLU A 61 -11.18 -13.95 -17.59
C GLU A 61 -11.40 -15.05 -16.54
N LYS A 62 -10.35 -15.41 -15.80
CA LYS A 62 -10.39 -16.44 -14.75
C LYS A 62 -10.88 -15.94 -13.39
N LYS A 63 -11.13 -14.63 -13.26
CA LYS A 63 -11.58 -13.97 -12.03
C LYS A 63 -12.89 -13.24 -12.28
N LEU A 64 -12.89 -11.91 -12.26
CA LEU A 64 -14.09 -11.10 -12.50
C LEU A 64 -14.51 -11.04 -13.98
N GLY A 65 -13.68 -11.52 -14.91
CA GLY A 65 -13.87 -11.29 -16.34
C GLY A 65 -13.34 -9.92 -16.78
N ASP A 66 -13.30 -9.70 -18.07
CA ASP A 66 -12.84 -8.44 -18.62
C ASP A 66 -13.85 -7.29 -18.39
N VAL A 67 -13.38 -6.06 -18.56
CA VAL A 67 -14.18 -4.84 -18.40
C VAL A 67 -15.34 -4.79 -19.41
N ASP A 68 -15.14 -5.29 -20.64
CA ASP A 68 -16.15 -5.26 -21.70
C ASP A 68 -17.36 -6.14 -21.36
N TYR A 69 -17.14 -7.26 -20.66
CA TYR A 69 -18.24 -8.08 -20.14
C TYR A 69 -19.16 -7.28 -19.22
N TRP A 70 -18.60 -6.54 -18.26
CA TRP A 70 -19.37 -5.74 -17.31
C TRP A 70 -20.08 -4.58 -17.98
N HIS A 71 -19.40 -3.84 -18.86
CA HIS A 71 -20.00 -2.74 -19.63
C HIS A 71 -21.12 -3.24 -20.54
N GLY A 72 -20.97 -4.41 -21.16
CA GLY A 72 -22.02 -5.05 -21.95
C GLY A 72 -23.28 -5.41 -21.14
N ASN A 73 -23.15 -5.55 -19.81
CA ASN A 73 -24.25 -5.76 -18.88
C ASN A 73 -24.70 -4.47 -18.14
N ASN A 74 -24.31 -3.29 -18.61
CA ASN A 74 -24.60 -1.98 -18.02
C ASN A 74 -24.05 -1.79 -16.59
N ILE A 75 -22.96 -2.49 -16.25
CA ILE A 75 -22.26 -2.35 -14.98
C ILE A 75 -20.98 -1.54 -15.22
N ASN A 76 -20.87 -0.38 -14.58
CA ASN A 76 -19.69 0.46 -14.69
C ASN A 76 -18.52 -0.10 -13.89
N THR A 77 -17.29 0.20 -14.31
CA THR A 77 -16.10 -0.26 -13.62
C THR A 77 -15.13 0.88 -13.33
N TYR A 78 -14.44 0.81 -12.22
CA TYR A 78 -13.32 1.66 -11.89
C TYR A 78 -12.14 0.81 -11.42
N ILE A 79 -10.99 1.01 -12.05
CA ILE A 79 -9.76 0.31 -11.70
C ILE A 79 -8.84 1.29 -10.98
N SER A 80 -8.45 0.97 -9.74
CA SER A 80 -7.51 1.79 -8.97
C SER A 80 -6.21 2.01 -9.76
N LEU A 81 -5.78 3.26 -9.87
CA LEU A 81 -4.66 3.67 -10.72
C LEU A 81 -3.35 2.96 -10.34
N ASN A 82 -3.08 2.87 -9.03
CA ASN A 82 -1.87 2.23 -8.51
C ASN A 82 -1.90 0.69 -8.56
N SER A 83 -3.02 0.08 -8.94
CA SER A 83 -3.15 -1.37 -9.03
C SER A 83 -2.56 -1.99 -10.31
N GLY A 84 -2.01 -1.18 -11.22
CA GLY A 84 -1.43 -1.62 -12.49
C GLY A 84 -1.93 -0.86 -13.72
N VAL A 85 -2.81 0.13 -13.56
CA VAL A 85 -3.27 1.02 -14.66
C VAL A 85 -2.16 1.99 -15.06
N LYS A 86 -1.45 2.52 -14.08
CA LYS A 86 -0.31 3.42 -14.28
C LYS A 86 1.00 2.66 -14.11
N GLU A 87 1.99 3.00 -14.93
CA GLU A 87 3.34 2.45 -14.81
C GLU A 87 3.99 2.92 -13.51
N ASP A 88 3.95 4.23 -13.26
CA ASP A 88 4.43 4.83 -12.02
C ASP A 88 3.28 4.89 -11.01
N ARG A 89 3.48 4.28 -9.86
CA ARG A 89 2.53 4.27 -8.73
C ARG A 89 2.95 5.35 -7.75
N THR A 90 2.08 6.34 -7.59
CA THR A 90 2.42 7.58 -6.85
C THR A 90 1.34 7.96 -5.85
N ILE A 91 1.68 8.84 -4.91
CA ILE A 91 0.70 9.46 -3.99
C ILE A 91 -0.34 10.26 -4.78
N GLU A 92 0.03 10.89 -5.89
CA GLU A 92 -0.88 11.65 -6.74
C GLU A 92 -1.95 10.76 -7.40
N ASN A 93 -1.61 9.50 -7.70
CA ASN A 93 -2.60 8.53 -8.20
C ASN A 93 -3.62 8.17 -7.10
N GLU A 94 -3.19 7.96 -5.85
CA GLU A 94 -4.10 7.72 -4.70
C GLU A 94 -5.05 8.91 -4.49
N ILE A 95 -4.52 10.13 -4.56
CA ILE A 95 -5.31 11.38 -4.49
C ILE A 95 -6.34 11.42 -5.63
N THR A 96 -5.91 11.08 -6.85
CA THR A 96 -6.79 11.07 -8.03
C THR A 96 -7.92 10.05 -7.88
N ASP A 97 -7.62 8.85 -7.38
CA ASP A 97 -8.63 7.81 -7.11
C ASP A 97 -9.67 8.30 -6.10
N ILE A 98 -9.25 8.92 -4.99
CA ILE A 98 -10.15 9.47 -3.98
C ILE A 98 -11.07 10.55 -4.58
N LEU A 99 -10.51 11.48 -5.36
CA LEU A 99 -11.28 12.55 -6.00
C LEU A 99 -12.25 12.01 -7.06
N ASN A 100 -11.85 11.01 -7.84
CA ASN A 100 -12.72 10.37 -8.82
C ASN A 100 -13.89 9.64 -8.15
N LEU A 101 -13.64 8.89 -7.08
CA LEU A 101 -14.69 8.26 -6.29
C LEU A 101 -15.62 9.31 -5.67
N GLY A 102 -15.07 10.44 -5.20
CA GLY A 102 -15.87 11.58 -4.74
C GLY A 102 -16.87 12.05 -5.78
N LYS A 103 -16.43 12.22 -7.04
CA LYS A 103 -17.29 12.63 -8.18
C LYS A 103 -18.30 11.55 -8.54
N ILE A 104 -17.88 10.28 -8.65
CA ILE A 104 -18.76 9.16 -9.02
C ILE A 104 -19.92 9.03 -8.04
N PHE A 105 -19.68 9.23 -6.75
CA PHE A 105 -20.69 9.06 -5.70
C PHE A 105 -21.30 10.37 -5.19
N ASN A 106 -20.99 11.51 -5.80
CA ASN A 106 -21.46 12.86 -5.42
C ASN A 106 -21.14 13.21 -3.95
N VAL A 107 -19.89 12.94 -3.53
CA VAL A 107 -19.37 13.23 -2.19
C VAL A 107 -18.03 14.00 -2.27
N GLU A 108 -17.93 14.94 -3.22
CA GLU A 108 -16.71 15.68 -3.56
C GLU A 108 -16.12 16.42 -2.37
N ASP A 109 -16.96 17.01 -1.50
CA ASP A 109 -16.49 17.74 -0.31
C ASP A 109 -15.77 16.80 0.66
N LYS A 110 -16.28 15.57 0.88
CA LYS A 110 -15.62 14.57 1.71
C LYS A 110 -14.31 14.09 1.06
N ALA A 111 -14.34 13.83 -0.25
CA ALA A 111 -13.15 13.43 -0.98
C ALA A 111 -12.05 14.50 -0.89
N LYS A 112 -12.42 15.77 -1.07
CA LYS A 112 -11.49 16.89 -0.93
C LYS A 112 -10.93 16.98 0.49
N SER A 113 -11.75 16.83 1.52
CA SER A 113 -11.28 16.86 2.92
C SER A 113 -10.24 15.76 3.19
N LEU A 114 -10.46 14.53 2.68
CA LEU A 114 -9.49 13.44 2.80
C LEU A 114 -8.19 13.73 2.05
N VAL A 115 -8.29 14.30 0.85
CA VAL A 115 -7.11 14.68 0.06
C VAL A 115 -6.32 15.80 0.73
N ASP A 116 -7.01 16.81 1.29
CA ASP A 116 -6.36 17.90 2.03
C ASP A 116 -5.61 17.34 3.26
N GLU A 117 -6.19 16.35 3.95
CA GLU A 117 -5.53 15.67 5.08
C GLU A 117 -4.28 14.90 4.64
N ILE A 118 -4.37 14.10 3.57
CA ILE A 118 -3.23 13.35 3.01
C ILE A 118 -2.12 14.32 2.60
N THR A 119 -2.46 15.34 1.81
CA THR A 119 -1.50 16.32 1.30
C THR A 119 -0.80 17.06 2.44
N LYS A 120 -1.59 17.55 3.41
CA LYS A 120 -1.06 18.22 4.59
C LYS A 120 -0.06 17.32 5.34
N LYS A 121 -0.41 16.04 5.54
CA LYS A 121 0.48 15.11 6.26
C LYS A 121 1.76 14.82 5.48
N VAL A 122 1.66 14.63 4.17
CA VAL A 122 2.84 14.44 3.31
C VAL A 122 3.77 15.65 3.39
N ASP A 123 3.22 16.86 3.27
CA ASP A 123 3.99 18.11 3.32
C ASP A 123 4.62 18.33 4.71
N GLU A 124 3.87 18.08 5.80
CA GLU A 124 4.39 18.12 7.17
C GLU A 124 5.60 17.21 7.34
N VAL A 125 5.46 15.95 6.95
CA VAL A 125 6.52 14.97 7.11
C VAL A 125 7.71 15.31 6.21
N ALA A 126 7.48 15.70 4.95
CA ALA A 126 8.54 16.11 4.04
C ALA A 126 9.33 17.32 4.56
N SER A 127 8.64 18.30 5.15
CA SER A 127 9.30 19.48 5.74
C SER A 127 10.20 19.15 6.93
N LEU A 128 9.80 18.16 7.75
CA LEU A 128 10.60 17.72 8.91
C LEU A 128 11.92 17.04 8.53
N VAL A 129 12.01 16.51 7.31
CA VAL A 129 13.18 15.77 6.83
C VAL A 129 14.06 16.54 5.84
N GLU A 130 13.66 17.74 5.43
CA GLU A 130 14.35 18.52 4.39
C GLU A 130 15.84 18.77 4.68
N GLU A 131 16.22 18.94 5.94
CA GLU A 131 17.60 19.14 6.38
C GLU A 131 18.37 17.82 6.59
N ARG A 132 17.72 16.65 6.47
CA ARG A 132 18.24 15.34 6.87
C ARG A 132 18.53 14.41 5.68
N LYS A 133 18.85 14.99 4.52
CA LYS A 133 19.15 14.26 3.27
C LYS A 133 20.37 13.33 3.42
N ASN A 134 20.49 12.35 2.50
CA ASN A 134 21.54 11.35 2.39
C ASN A 134 21.39 10.11 3.28
N GLN A 135 20.16 9.70 3.57
CA GLN A 135 19.89 8.37 4.12
C GLN A 135 19.54 7.42 2.99
N SER A 136 20.19 6.27 2.93
CA SER A 136 19.83 5.22 1.99
C SER A 136 18.85 4.23 2.62
N THR A 137 17.89 3.76 1.82
CA THR A 137 16.90 2.79 2.27
C THR A 137 16.63 1.74 1.22
N LEU A 138 16.15 0.59 1.66
CA LEU A 138 15.70 -0.50 0.82
C LEU A 138 14.36 -1.03 1.34
N ILE A 139 13.43 -1.28 0.42
CA ILE A 139 12.14 -1.89 0.72
C ILE A 139 12.18 -3.32 0.18
N ILE A 140 12.03 -4.30 1.06
CA ILE A 140 12.14 -5.71 0.72
C ILE A 140 10.91 -6.51 1.17
N GLU A 141 10.62 -7.59 0.45
CA GLU A 141 9.66 -8.61 0.85
C GLU A 141 10.28 -10.00 0.67
N TYR A 142 10.01 -10.90 1.60
CA TYR A 142 10.45 -12.30 1.50
C TYR A 142 9.32 -13.15 0.93
N PHE A 143 9.56 -13.72 -0.25
CA PHE A 143 8.75 -14.76 -0.86
C PHE A 143 9.53 -16.08 -0.77
N ASP A 144 9.19 -16.90 0.20
CA ASP A 144 9.97 -18.09 0.57
C ASP A 144 11.43 -17.72 0.83
N ASP A 145 12.38 -18.25 0.06
CA ASP A 145 13.81 -17.97 0.17
C ASP A 145 14.29 -16.82 -0.76
N LYS A 146 13.36 -16.11 -1.42
CA LYS A 146 13.72 -15.02 -2.33
C LYS A 146 13.47 -13.67 -1.68
N ILE A 147 14.39 -12.74 -1.90
CA ILE A 147 14.25 -11.35 -1.49
C ILE A 147 13.79 -10.56 -2.73
N TYR A 148 12.59 -10.01 -2.65
CA TYR A 148 12.08 -9.07 -3.65
C TYR A 148 12.24 -7.64 -3.13
N THR A 149 12.61 -6.70 -4.02
CA THR A 149 12.75 -5.29 -3.69
C THR A 149 11.71 -4.46 -4.43
N TYR A 150 11.16 -3.47 -3.75
CA TYR A 150 10.25 -2.50 -4.33
C TYR A 150 11.02 -1.29 -4.84
N GLY A 151 10.97 -1.05 -6.15
CA GLY A 151 11.72 0.01 -6.83
C GLY A 151 11.01 1.36 -6.87
N ALA A 152 11.61 2.32 -7.59
CA ALA A 152 11.16 3.70 -7.68
C ALA A 152 9.76 3.88 -8.30
N LYS A 153 9.33 2.94 -9.16
CA LYS A 153 8.00 2.95 -9.79
C LYS A 153 6.88 2.40 -8.89
N THR A 154 7.18 2.04 -7.65
CA THR A 154 6.18 1.60 -6.66
C THR A 154 5.75 2.77 -5.78
N LEU A 155 4.56 2.67 -5.16
CA LEU A 155 4.08 3.71 -4.26
C LEU A 155 5.02 3.90 -3.05
N GLY A 156 5.56 2.81 -2.50
CA GLY A 156 6.59 2.90 -1.47
C GLY A 156 7.85 3.62 -1.94
N GLY A 157 8.28 3.40 -3.19
CA GLY A 157 9.39 4.12 -3.80
C GLY A 157 9.13 5.62 -3.97
N ASP A 158 7.92 6.00 -4.39
CA ASP A 158 7.48 7.40 -4.46
C ASP A 158 7.50 8.07 -3.09
N MET A 159 6.98 7.40 -2.04
CA MET A 159 7.01 7.89 -0.66
C MET A 159 8.45 8.14 -0.17
N VAL A 160 9.36 7.17 -0.40
CA VAL A 160 10.78 7.32 -0.05
C VAL A 160 11.41 8.51 -0.77
N SER A 161 11.12 8.69 -2.06
CA SER A 161 11.61 9.82 -2.85
C SER A 161 11.13 11.16 -2.30
N LYS A 162 9.84 11.27 -1.94
CA LYS A 162 9.25 12.48 -1.33
C LYS A 162 9.87 12.83 0.03
N LEU A 163 10.36 11.83 0.74
CA LEU A 163 11.12 12.01 1.98
C LEU A 163 12.60 12.38 1.75
N GLY A 164 13.04 12.52 0.50
CA GLY A 164 14.40 12.89 0.16
C GLY A 164 15.46 11.85 0.51
N ALA A 165 15.06 10.59 0.72
CA ALA A 165 15.97 9.48 0.93
C ALA A 165 16.36 8.81 -0.41
N GLU A 166 17.53 8.19 -0.44
CA GLU A 166 17.99 7.41 -1.57
C GLU A 166 17.39 6.00 -1.52
N LEU A 167 16.54 5.66 -2.48
CA LEU A 167 16.04 4.30 -2.65
C LEU A 167 17.08 3.47 -3.39
N LEU A 168 17.67 2.50 -2.69
CA LEU A 168 18.59 1.56 -3.31
C LEU A 168 17.83 0.54 -4.17
N ASN A 169 18.46 0.06 -5.25
CA ASN A 169 17.82 -0.78 -6.26
C ASN A 169 16.53 -0.17 -6.85
N PRO A 170 16.60 0.99 -7.51
CA PRO A 170 15.42 1.72 -8.00
C PRO A 170 14.63 0.95 -9.08
N GLU A 171 15.24 -0.01 -9.76
CA GLU A 171 14.55 -0.89 -10.72
C GLU A 171 13.66 -1.95 -10.02
N GLY A 172 13.94 -2.25 -8.76
CA GLY A 172 13.24 -3.29 -8.02
C GLY A 172 13.59 -4.71 -8.49
N GLY A 173 12.75 -5.68 -8.08
CA GLY A 173 12.91 -7.08 -8.48
C GLY A 173 13.68 -7.95 -7.48
N ASN A 174 13.98 -9.19 -7.88
CA ASN A 174 14.64 -10.14 -6.99
C ASN A 174 16.13 -9.82 -6.85
N ILE A 175 16.63 -9.91 -5.63
CA ILE A 175 18.05 -9.82 -5.29
C ILE A 175 18.48 -11.01 -4.43
N SER A 176 19.78 -11.27 -4.39
CA SER A 176 20.39 -12.23 -3.46
C SER A 176 20.75 -11.57 -2.12
N GLU A 177 21.04 -12.38 -1.08
CA GLU A 177 21.62 -11.88 0.17
C GLU A 177 22.97 -11.18 -0.06
N GLU A 178 23.77 -11.68 -1.02
CA GLU A 178 25.05 -11.06 -1.39
C GLU A 178 24.85 -9.65 -1.97
N ASP A 179 23.79 -9.47 -2.79
CA ASP A 179 23.46 -8.17 -3.35
C ASP A 179 22.96 -7.22 -2.24
N LEU A 180 22.14 -7.73 -1.31
CA LEU A 180 21.70 -6.96 -0.13
C LEU A 180 22.89 -6.49 0.72
N ILE A 181 23.91 -7.36 0.91
CA ILE A 181 25.15 -7.01 1.64
C ILE A 181 25.95 -5.95 0.88
N LYS A 182 26.04 -6.04 -0.44
CA LYS A 182 26.73 -5.03 -1.29
C LYS A 182 26.03 -3.68 -1.25
N LEU A 183 24.69 -3.67 -1.31
CA LEU A 183 23.89 -2.45 -1.23
C LEU A 183 24.04 -1.76 0.13
N ASN A 184 24.12 -2.53 1.22
CA ASN A 184 24.37 -2.08 2.58
C ASN A 184 23.56 -0.83 3.02
N PRO A 185 22.22 -0.86 2.98
CA PRO A 185 21.37 0.29 3.26
C PRO A 185 21.50 0.78 4.71
N ASP A 186 21.25 2.08 4.93
CA ASP A 186 21.16 2.68 6.26
C ASP A 186 19.90 2.27 6.99
N SER A 187 18.79 2.02 6.25
CA SER A 187 17.55 1.49 6.78
C SER A 187 16.94 0.44 5.85
N ILE A 188 16.25 -0.54 6.42
CA ILE A 188 15.50 -1.57 5.69
C ILE A 188 14.06 -1.52 6.16
N PHE A 189 13.13 -1.61 5.21
CA PHE A 189 11.72 -1.85 5.46
C PHE A 189 11.34 -3.23 4.92
N VAL A 190 10.90 -4.11 5.83
CA VAL A 190 10.45 -5.46 5.47
C VAL A 190 8.94 -5.41 5.34
N VAL A 191 8.45 -5.67 4.15
CA VAL A 191 7.01 -5.67 3.84
C VAL A 191 6.35 -6.92 4.42
N TYR A 192 5.16 -6.77 4.99
CA TYR A 192 4.34 -7.85 5.47
C TYR A 192 2.86 -7.63 5.14
N MET A 193 2.09 -8.70 5.10
CA MET A 193 0.64 -8.65 4.97
C MET A 193 -0.01 -8.71 6.34
N ASP A 194 -0.81 -7.70 6.68
CA ASP A 194 -1.45 -7.56 8.01
C ASP A 194 -2.86 -8.15 7.98
N ARG A 195 -2.96 -9.47 7.76
CA ARG A 195 -4.27 -10.11 7.59
C ARG A 195 -4.92 -10.58 8.88
N THR A 196 -4.17 -11.22 9.77
CA THR A 196 -4.78 -11.97 10.90
C THR A 196 -3.90 -12.15 12.12
N ASP A 197 -2.61 -11.81 12.06
CA ASP A 197 -1.66 -12.13 13.14
C ASP A 197 -0.86 -10.89 13.55
N GLU A 198 -1.04 -10.44 14.78
CA GLU A 198 -0.30 -9.32 15.40
C GLU A 198 1.24 -9.50 15.41
N ASN A 199 1.71 -10.72 15.14
CA ASN A 199 3.14 -11.03 15.12
C ASN A 199 3.81 -10.85 13.77
N MET A 200 3.08 -10.73 12.66
CA MET A 200 3.64 -10.70 11.30
C MET A 200 4.66 -9.58 11.11
N SER A 201 4.41 -8.40 11.68
CA SER A 201 5.36 -7.28 11.70
C SER A 201 6.69 -7.66 12.36
N LYS A 202 6.65 -8.32 13.52
CA LYS A 202 7.85 -8.78 14.24
C LYS A 202 8.56 -9.91 13.50
N GLU A 203 7.81 -10.83 12.93
CA GLU A 203 8.36 -11.94 12.15
C GLU A 203 9.08 -11.41 10.90
N ALA A 204 8.52 -10.43 10.21
CA ALA A 204 9.16 -9.77 9.07
C ALA A 204 10.52 -9.19 9.44
N ILE A 205 10.60 -8.41 10.53
CA ILE A 205 11.86 -7.87 11.04
C ILE A 205 12.82 -8.99 11.43
N ASN A 206 12.35 -10.04 12.11
CA ASN A 206 13.16 -11.14 12.57
C ASN A 206 13.79 -11.95 11.44
N LYS A 207 13.19 -12.02 10.24
CA LYS A 207 13.84 -12.65 9.07
C LYS A 207 15.18 -12.01 8.74
N VAL A 208 15.33 -10.71 8.92
CA VAL A 208 16.60 -9.99 8.74
C VAL A 208 17.49 -10.12 9.98
N LEU A 209 16.96 -9.86 11.18
CA LEU A 209 17.78 -9.78 12.41
C LEU A 209 18.34 -11.13 12.86
N SER A 210 17.64 -12.24 12.60
CA SER A 210 18.11 -13.59 12.97
C SER A 210 19.11 -14.17 11.97
N ASN A 211 19.20 -13.59 10.76
CA ASN A 211 20.11 -14.04 9.72
C ASN A 211 21.55 -13.55 9.99
N LYS A 212 22.43 -14.48 10.38
CA LYS A 212 23.82 -14.18 10.72
C LYS A 212 24.63 -13.59 9.57
N SER A 213 24.31 -13.93 8.31
CA SER A 213 24.98 -13.37 7.12
C SER A 213 24.72 -11.87 6.98
N LEU A 214 23.56 -11.39 7.46
CA LEU A 214 23.15 -10.00 7.37
C LEU A 214 23.60 -9.13 8.57
N ALA A 215 24.26 -9.73 9.58
CA ALA A 215 24.69 -9.01 10.80
C ALA A 215 25.67 -7.86 10.53
N SER A 216 26.33 -7.86 9.37
CA SER A 216 27.28 -6.80 8.97
C SER A 216 26.59 -5.55 8.41
N LEU A 217 25.32 -5.60 8.03
CA LEU A 217 24.58 -4.49 7.45
C LEU A 217 24.49 -3.28 8.38
N ASN A 218 24.59 -2.07 7.82
CA ASN A 218 24.43 -0.83 8.56
C ASN A 218 23.05 -0.75 9.23
N ALA A 219 21.98 -1.12 8.52
CA ALA A 219 20.63 -1.14 9.06
C ALA A 219 20.51 -2.06 10.29
N VAL A 220 21.17 -3.23 10.30
CA VAL A 220 21.15 -4.17 11.42
C VAL A 220 21.94 -3.62 12.60
N LYS A 221 23.19 -3.15 12.38
CA LYS A 221 24.06 -2.60 13.43
C LYS A 221 23.45 -1.38 14.12
N ASN A 222 22.68 -0.59 13.37
CA ASN A 222 22.10 0.66 13.88
C ASN A 222 20.63 0.51 14.34
N ASN A 223 20.10 -0.73 14.42
CA ASN A 223 18.69 -1.02 14.76
C ASN A 223 17.70 -0.27 13.88
N ARG A 224 17.95 -0.25 12.55
CA ARG A 224 17.13 0.42 11.54
C ARG A 224 16.51 -0.57 10.56
N VAL A 225 16.17 -1.74 11.04
CA VAL A 225 15.32 -2.71 10.35
C VAL A 225 13.90 -2.50 10.85
N ASN A 226 13.03 -2.08 9.97
CA ASN A 226 11.64 -1.73 10.24
C ASN A 226 10.72 -2.67 9.45
N SER A 227 9.46 -2.73 9.82
CA SER A 227 8.41 -3.36 9.03
C SER A 227 7.47 -2.31 8.44
N ILE A 228 6.83 -2.64 7.33
CA ILE A 228 5.76 -1.85 6.75
C ILE A 228 4.67 -2.77 6.20
N ALA A 229 3.42 -2.47 6.52
CA ALA A 229 2.30 -3.23 5.98
C ALA A 229 2.14 -2.97 4.46
N LEU A 230 1.89 -4.02 3.68
CA LEU A 230 1.68 -3.89 2.24
C LEU A 230 0.57 -2.87 1.92
N GLY A 231 -0.52 -2.87 2.68
CA GLY A 231 -1.62 -1.92 2.54
C GLY A 231 -1.27 -0.46 2.80
N GLU A 232 -0.08 -0.16 3.37
CA GLU A 232 0.41 1.21 3.58
C GLU A 232 1.23 1.75 2.40
N MET A 233 1.73 0.87 1.51
CA MET A 233 2.71 1.25 0.50
C MET A 233 2.47 0.67 -0.91
N TYR A 234 1.32 0.06 -1.17
CA TYR A 234 1.05 -0.54 -2.48
C TYR A 234 -0.09 0.15 -3.25
N SER A 235 -1.31 0.13 -2.74
CA SER A 235 -2.49 0.83 -3.25
C SER A 235 -3.28 1.28 -2.02
N SER A 236 -2.74 2.29 -1.35
CA SER A 236 -2.98 2.53 0.07
C SER A 236 -4.21 3.40 0.36
N GLY A 237 -4.71 4.16 -0.63
CA GLY A 237 -5.84 5.07 -0.41
C GLY A 237 -5.56 6.00 0.78
N ILE A 238 -6.45 5.97 1.77
CA ILE A 238 -6.29 6.77 3.00
C ILE A 238 -5.10 6.33 3.87
N ARG A 239 -4.58 5.10 3.71
CA ARG A 239 -3.38 4.63 4.44
C ARG A 239 -2.09 5.22 3.91
N THR A 240 -2.13 6.03 2.87
CA THR A 240 -0.99 6.85 2.43
C THR A 240 -0.40 7.67 3.58
N ILE A 241 -1.24 8.16 4.51
CA ILE A 241 -0.82 8.88 5.72
C ILE A 241 0.01 7.97 6.64
N ASP A 242 -0.44 6.72 6.81
CA ASP A 242 0.26 5.74 7.65
C ASP A 242 1.61 5.39 6.99
N GLY A 243 1.61 5.08 5.69
CA GLY A 243 2.82 4.72 4.94
C GLY A 243 3.91 5.78 4.96
N ILE A 244 3.58 7.03 4.62
CA ILE A 244 4.57 8.12 4.64
C ILE A 244 5.13 8.34 6.05
N THR A 245 4.30 8.18 7.08
CA THR A 245 4.71 8.30 8.49
C THR A 245 5.62 7.15 8.90
N THR A 246 5.28 5.92 8.53
CA THR A 246 6.10 4.73 8.81
C THR A 246 7.49 4.85 8.17
N PHE A 247 7.54 5.25 6.89
CA PHE A 247 8.82 5.48 6.21
C PHE A 247 9.63 6.60 6.87
N ALA A 248 9.01 7.74 7.17
CA ALA A 248 9.72 8.87 7.79
C ALA A 248 10.34 8.48 9.14
N ASN A 249 9.59 7.79 9.98
CA ASN A 249 10.05 7.37 11.31
C ASN A 249 11.21 6.37 11.24
N GLY A 250 11.19 5.43 10.30
CA GLY A 250 12.25 4.45 10.12
C GLY A 250 13.49 5.00 9.43
N ILE A 251 13.32 5.91 8.44
CA ILE A 251 14.43 6.57 7.77
C ILE A 251 15.07 7.64 8.66
N TYR A 252 14.27 8.34 9.48
CA TYR A 252 14.71 9.47 10.30
C TYR A 252 14.27 9.31 11.77
N PRO A 253 14.81 8.34 12.54
CA PRO A 253 14.36 8.01 13.89
C PRO A 253 14.38 9.18 14.90
N ALA A 254 15.16 10.22 14.61
CA ALA A 254 15.20 11.43 15.44
C ALA A 254 13.91 12.29 15.38
N LEU A 255 12.96 11.95 14.48
CA LEU A 255 11.62 12.57 14.46
C LEU A 255 10.73 12.11 15.62
N ASN A 256 11.08 10.96 16.24
CA ASN A 256 10.30 10.36 17.34
C ASN A 256 10.72 10.85 18.74
N LYS A 257 11.53 11.94 18.84
CA LYS A 257 12.02 12.47 20.12
C LYS A 257 11.33 13.76 20.53
#